data_9e02899dbf87709af8761f3e42807c0e
#
_entry.id   9e02899dbf87709af8761f3e42807c0e
#
_cell.length_a   1.000
_cell.length_b   1.000
_cell.length_c   1.000
_cell.angle_alpha   90.00
_cell.angle_beta   90.00
_cell.angle_gamma   90.00
#
_symmetry.space_group_name_H-M   'P 1'
#
loop_
_entity.id
_entity.type
_entity.pdbx_description
1 polymer ?
#
loop_
_entity_poly.entity_id
_entity_poly.type
_entity_poly.pdbx_seq_one_letter_code
_entity_poly.pdbx_strand_id
1 'polypeptide(L)'
;YKDNKWVLSTLSQQPLSSEIACEYVIKLSHGYYYQAGSKWGMMDENGSVICPLQWDQVTSTQDENYFLVKNHGKTGLLDQSGNLMIDSIYDNISYITADRWIVWKENFAAVMDNSGNIIKDLSSENYVVLYPVGNGYIQYETDSDQWGFMDSDGTVLSCVDGNKIQPDSFGQYSEGWIEIEMMETEEVGYMYIDGTILSSTEWGQTKPFSQGLAAVLLNSTGKWTHITQNGERAYDQEWDSCGEFILGVDGPVARVIQKMDNQDRKFGYIDIHGNLLNGLSSM
;
A
#
# COMPACT_ATOMS: atom_id res chain seq x y z
N TYR A 1 -14.84 0.13 33.69
CA TYR A 1 -13.59 0.42 34.40
C TYR A 1 -13.87 0.35 35.90
N LYS A 2 -13.25 -0.57 36.59
CA LYS A 2 -13.46 -0.76 38.05
C LYS A 2 -12.09 -1.01 38.68
N ASP A 3 -11.82 -0.31 39.80
CA ASP A 3 -10.60 -0.46 40.60
C ASP A 3 -9.29 -0.32 39.77
N ASN A 4 -9.25 0.66 38.82
CA ASN A 4 -8.19 0.87 37.84
C ASN A 4 -7.94 -0.32 36.89
N LYS A 5 -8.95 -1.12 36.61
CA LYS A 5 -8.89 -2.28 35.72
C LYS A 5 -10.00 -2.22 34.69
N TRP A 6 -9.73 -2.65 33.49
CA TRP A 6 -10.77 -2.94 32.51
C TRP A 6 -11.40 -4.30 32.82
N VAL A 7 -12.72 -4.32 32.84
CA VAL A 7 -13.51 -5.55 32.95
C VAL A 7 -14.36 -5.65 31.69
N LEU A 8 -14.18 -6.68 30.92
CA LEU A 8 -15.05 -6.99 29.78
C LEU A 8 -16.36 -7.54 30.28
N SER A 9 -17.48 -7.02 29.80
CA SER A 9 -18.81 -7.47 30.17
C SER A 9 -19.70 -7.59 28.92
N THR A 10 -20.71 -8.45 29.00
CA THR A 10 -21.80 -8.47 28.03
C THR A 10 -22.63 -7.18 28.09
N LEU A 11 -23.49 -6.95 27.09
CA LEU A 11 -24.47 -5.85 27.12
C LEU A 11 -25.39 -5.91 28.36
N SER A 12 -25.58 -7.09 28.95
CA SER A 12 -26.31 -7.31 30.23
C SER A 12 -25.44 -7.09 31.47
N GLN A 13 -24.23 -6.53 31.32
CA GLN A 13 -23.28 -6.23 32.40
C GLN A 13 -22.77 -7.47 33.18
N GLN A 14 -22.89 -8.67 32.60
CA GLN A 14 -22.27 -9.86 33.17
C GLN A 14 -20.80 -9.91 32.75
N PRO A 15 -19.84 -10.17 33.66
CA PRO A 15 -18.43 -10.37 33.32
C PRO A 15 -18.29 -11.50 32.29
N LEU A 16 -17.50 -11.29 31.24
CA LEU A 16 -17.31 -12.28 30.17
C LEU A 16 -16.40 -13.46 30.60
N SER A 17 -15.52 -13.29 31.54
CA SER A 17 -14.75 -14.35 32.20
C SER A 17 -13.97 -13.76 33.37
N SER A 18 -13.00 -14.50 33.93
CA SER A 18 -12.17 -14.08 35.06
C SER A 18 -11.64 -12.65 34.86
N GLU A 19 -11.75 -11.80 35.90
CA GLU A 19 -11.27 -10.42 35.91
C GLU A 19 -9.81 -10.36 35.43
N ILE A 20 -9.59 -9.93 34.18
CA ILE A 20 -8.25 -9.68 33.66
C ILE A 20 -7.90 -8.24 34.01
N ALA A 21 -6.91 -8.07 34.89
CA ALA A 21 -6.36 -6.78 35.18
C ALA A 21 -5.53 -6.31 33.98
N CYS A 22 -6.06 -5.39 33.20
CA CYS A 22 -5.36 -4.82 32.04
C CYS A 22 -5.46 -3.29 32.04
N GLU A 23 -4.44 -2.65 31.48
CA GLU A 23 -4.35 -1.19 31.38
C GLU A 23 -4.98 -0.70 30.07
N TYR A 24 -4.86 -1.52 29.01
CA TYR A 24 -5.43 -1.21 27.69
C TYR A 24 -6.14 -2.44 27.13
N VAL A 25 -7.23 -2.17 26.42
CA VAL A 25 -7.99 -3.16 25.64
C VAL A 25 -8.34 -2.52 24.30
N ILE A 26 -8.01 -3.19 23.21
CA ILE A 26 -8.34 -2.77 21.85
C ILE A 26 -9.25 -3.84 21.25
N LYS A 27 -10.45 -3.42 20.79
CA LYS A 27 -11.37 -4.33 20.12
C LYS A 27 -10.89 -4.63 18.71
N LEU A 28 -10.97 -5.90 18.32
CA LEU A 28 -10.76 -6.41 16.97
C LEU A 28 -12.09 -6.85 16.36
N SER A 29 -12.07 -7.26 15.09
CA SER A 29 -13.22 -7.91 14.45
C SER A 29 -13.66 -9.17 15.20
N HIS A 30 -12.72 -9.97 15.72
CA HIS A 30 -12.94 -11.27 16.38
C HIS A 30 -12.22 -11.40 17.73
N GLY A 31 -12.43 -10.43 18.63
CA GLY A 31 -11.83 -10.49 19.98
C GLY A 31 -11.19 -9.19 20.42
N TYR A 32 -10.16 -9.31 21.25
CA TYR A 32 -9.50 -8.14 21.85
C TYR A 32 -8.00 -8.38 22.03
N TYR A 33 -7.20 -7.33 21.78
CA TYR A 33 -5.86 -7.23 22.41
C TYR A 33 -6.02 -6.68 23.82
N TYR A 34 -5.22 -7.17 24.73
CA TYR A 34 -5.14 -6.60 26.06
C TYR A 34 -3.68 -6.44 26.50
N GLN A 35 -3.42 -5.41 27.27
CA GLN A 35 -2.09 -5.11 27.80
C GLN A 35 -2.15 -5.01 29.32
N ALA A 36 -1.15 -5.63 29.97
CA ALA A 36 -0.88 -5.40 31.38
C ALA A 36 0.65 -5.31 31.59
N GLY A 37 1.05 -4.23 32.23
CA GLY A 37 2.46 -3.84 32.29
C GLY A 37 3.02 -3.57 30.90
N SER A 38 4.17 -4.17 30.58
CA SER A 38 4.82 -4.01 29.28
C SER A 38 4.44 -5.08 28.26
N LYS A 39 3.49 -5.99 28.57
CA LYS A 39 3.18 -7.13 27.72
C LYS A 39 1.77 -7.11 27.20
N TRP A 40 1.62 -7.61 25.97
CA TRP A 40 0.37 -7.77 25.26
C TRP A 40 -0.02 -9.24 25.15
N GLY A 41 -1.34 -9.49 25.18
CA GLY A 41 -1.97 -10.76 24.93
C GLY A 41 -3.23 -10.59 24.08
N MET A 42 -3.88 -11.71 23.79
CA MET A 42 -5.13 -11.75 22.99
C MET A 42 -6.19 -12.56 23.72
N MET A 43 -7.46 -12.18 23.55
CA MET A 43 -8.62 -12.93 24.04
C MET A 43 -9.71 -12.94 22.97
N ASP A 44 -10.57 -13.94 22.98
CA ASP A 44 -11.73 -14.06 22.12
C ASP A 44 -12.84 -13.07 22.50
N GLU A 45 -13.92 -13.08 21.76
CA GLU A 45 -15.11 -12.23 22.03
C GLU A 45 -15.78 -12.55 23.37
N ASN A 46 -15.59 -13.77 23.91
CA ASN A 46 -16.13 -14.20 25.18
C ASN A 46 -15.20 -13.88 26.36
N GLY A 47 -14.03 -13.27 26.09
CA GLY A 47 -13.02 -12.94 27.08
C GLY A 47 -12.14 -14.12 27.51
N SER A 48 -12.17 -15.25 26.78
CA SER A 48 -11.24 -16.35 26.99
C SER A 48 -9.88 -16.00 26.42
N VAL A 49 -8.82 -16.23 27.20
CA VAL A 49 -7.45 -15.94 26.75
C VAL A 49 -7.05 -16.87 25.61
N ILE A 50 -6.82 -16.30 24.44
CA ILE A 50 -6.25 -16.99 23.27
C ILE A 50 -4.74 -17.02 23.37
N CYS A 51 -4.12 -15.86 23.67
CA CYS A 51 -2.70 -15.70 23.79
C CYS A 51 -2.38 -14.98 25.11
N PRO A 52 -1.55 -15.56 26.01
CA PRO A 52 -1.20 -14.94 27.28
C PRO A 52 -0.34 -13.68 27.06
N LEU A 53 -0.18 -12.88 28.12
CA LEU A 53 0.69 -11.70 28.15
C LEU A 53 2.17 -12.12 27.99
N GLN A 54 2.67 -12.08 26.78
CA GLN A 54 4.05 -12.45 26.47
C GLN A 54 4.74 -11.58 25.41
N TRP A 55 3.98 -10.85 24.62
CA TRP A 55 4.50 -10.08 23.52
C TRP A 55 4.80 -8.64 23.92
N ASP A 56 5.89 -8.08 23.41
CA ASP A 56 6.22 -6.65 23.60
C ASP A 56 5.27 -5.74 22.79
N GLN A 57 4.79 -6.26 21.66
CA GLN A 57 3.84 -5.56 20.78
C GLN A 57 2.98 -6.59 20.04
N VAL A 58 1.73 -6.22 19.76
CA VAL A 58 0.82 -6.93 18.84
C VAL A 58 0.24 -5.90 17.89
N THR A 59 0.21 -6.18 16.58
CA THR A 59 -0.30 -5.29 15.55
C THR A 59 -1.15 -6.09 14.56
N SER A 60 -2.32 -5.58 14.17
CA SER A 60 -3.12 -6.16 13.09
C SER A 60 -2.39 -6.05 11.77
N THR A 61 -2.66 -6.99 10.86
CA THR A 61 -2.21 -6.96 9.48
C THR A 61 -3.33 -6.48 8.55
N GLN A 62 -3.08 -6.45 7.25
CA GLN A 62 -4.14 -6.20 6.25
C GLN A 62 -5.14 -7.36 6.16
N ASP A 63 -4.73 -8.58 6.51
CA ASP A 63 -5.61 -9.73 6.67
C ASP A 63 -5.97 -9.88 8.15
N GLU A 64 -7.26 -9.70 8.47
CA GLU A 64 -7.77 -9.76 9.84
C GLU A 64 -7.56 -11.12 10.52
N ASN A 65 -7.18 -12.16 9.77
CA ASN A 65 -6.89 -13.50 10.30
C ASN A 65 -5.50 -13.61 10.96
N TYR A 66 -4.63 -12.61 10.77
CA TYR A 66 -3.24 -12.68 11.22
C TYR A 66 -2.81 -11.43 11.98
N PHE A 67 -1.84 -11.60 12.86
CA PHE A 67 -1.30 -10.55 13.71
C PHE A 67 0.22 -10.63 13.76
N LEU A 68 0.88 -9.47 13.57
CA LEU A 68 2.31 -9.38 13.83
C LEU A 68 2.55 -9.21 15.32
N VAL A 69 3.46 -10.01 15.85
CA VAL A 69 3.88 -9.93 17.25
C VAL A 69 5.37 -9.64 17.33
N LYS A 70 5.77 -8.87 18.33
CA LYS A 70 7.19 -8.64 18.62
C LYS A 70 7.56 -9.20 19.98
N ASN A 71 8.75 -9.78 20.05
CA ASN A 71 9.39 -10.17 21.27
C ASN A 71 10.90 -9.93 21.17
N HIS A 72 11.48 -9.17 22.12
CA HIS A 72 12.88 -8.78 22.13
C HIS A 72 13.35 -8.14 20.79
N GLY A 73 12.48 -7.31 20.19
CA GLY A 73 12.77 -6.63 18.93
C GLY A 73 12.60 -7.48 17.66
N LYS A 74 12.28 -8.78 17.78
CA LYS A 74 12.03 -9.67 16.64
C LYS A 74 10.54 -9.87 16.41
N THR A 75 10.17 -9.95 15.15
CA THR A 75 8.78 -10.06 14.66
C THR A 75 8.44 -11.50 14.32
N GLY A 76 7.24 -11.92 14.67
CA GLY A 76 6.61 -13.19 14.31
C GLY A 76 5.17 -12.97 13.83
N LEU A 77 4.52 -14.02 13.35
CA LEU A 77 3.14 -14.01 12.87
C LEU A 77 2.29 -14.99 13.69
N LEU A 78 1.16 -14.50 14.25
CA LEU A 78 0.13 -15.33 14.90
C LEU A 78 -1.11 -15.43 14.01
N ASP A 79 -1.82 -16.55 14.11
CA ASP A 79 -3.20 -16.66 13.64
C ASP A 79 -4.21 -16.15 14.67
N GLN A 80 -5.49 -16.14 14.31
CA GLN A 80 -6.60 -15.77 15.21
C GLN A 80 -6.74 -16.65 16.45
N SER A 81 -6.21 -17.90 16.41
CA SER A 81 -6.23 -18.84 17.53
C SER A 81 -5.02 -18.67 18.45
N GLY A 82 -4.13 -17.72 18.15
CA GLY A 82 -2.92 -17.47 18.93
C GLY A 82 -1.77 -18.45 18.65
N ASN A 83 -1.87 -19.26 17.57
CA ASN A 83 -0.78 -20.12 17.15
C ASN A 83 0.28 -19.28 16.43
N LEU A 84 1.54 -19.55 16.74
CA LEU A 84 2.68 -18.93 16.09
C LEU A 84 2.90 -19.61 14.73
N MET A 85 2.56 -18.89 13.65
CA MET A 85 2.66 -19.38 12.27
C MET A 85 4.05 -19.15 11.68
N ILE A 86 4.65 -17.98 11.96
CA ILE A 86 6.04 -17.67 11.64
C ILE A 86 6.73 -17.27 12.94
N ASP A 87 7.85 -17.89 13.24
CA ASP A 87 8.61 -17.67 14.46
C ASP A 87 9.02 -16.20 14.65
N SER A 88 9.02 -15.71 15.90
CA SER A 88 9.45 -14.35 16.27
C SER A 88 10.99 -14.24 16.30
N ILE A 89 11.61 -14.42 15.12
CA ILE A 89 13.06 -14.37 14.92
C ILE A 89 13.49 -13.41 13.82
N TYR A 90 12.52 -12.81 13.09
CA TYR A 90 12.75 -11.90 11.97
C TYR A 90 12.81 -10.45 12.43
N ASP A 91 13.60 -9.62 11.73
CA ASP A 91 13.65 -8.19 11.99
C ASP A 91 12.37 -7.52 11.51
N ASN A 92 11.85 -7.97 10.37
CA ASN A 92 10.57 -7.52 9.82
C ASN A 92 9.83 -8.65 9.13
N ILE A 93 8.50 -8.55 9.14
CA ILE A 93 7.56 -9.36 8.36
C ILE A 93 6.56 -8.40 7.72
N SER A 94 6.40 -8.47 6.39
CA SER A 94 5.49 -7.64 5.62
C SER A 94 4.47 -8.48 4.85
N TYR A 95 3.23 -8.04 4.85
CA TYR A 95 2.13 -8.68 4.12
C TYR A 95 2.27 -8.46 2.61
N ILE A 96 2.06 -9.49 1.81
CA ILE A 96 1.98 -9.43 0.34
C ILE A 96 0.56 -9.77 -0.11
N THR A 97 0.09 -10.96 0.26
CA THR A 97 -1.27 -11.49 -0.01
C THR A 97 -1.76 -12.27 1.21
N ALA A 98 -3.00 -12.77 1.16
CA ALA A 98 -3.59 -13.56 2.25
C ALA A 98 -2.76 -14.80 2.66
N ASP A 99 -1.84 -15.26 1.83
CA ASP A 99 -1.02 -16.44 2.08
C ASP A 99 0.48 -16.25 1.77
N ARG A 100 0.94 -15.00 1.62
CA ARG A 100 2.34 -14.65 1.31
C ARG A 100 2.85 -13.49 2.13
N TRP A 101 4.07 -13.66 2.66
CA TRP A 101 4.76 -12.71 3.53
C TRP A 101 6.22 -12.57 3.11
N ILE A 102 6.76 -11.34 3.14
CA ILE A 102 8.21 -11.13 3.07
C ILE A 102 8.75 -11.13 4.49
N VAL A 103 9.81 -11.86 4.72
CA VAL A 103 10.55 -11.90 5.98
C VAL A 103 11.98 -11.43 5.80
N TRP A 104 12.50 -10.69 6.78
CA TRP A 104 13.89 -10.22 6.82
C TRP A 104 14.54 -10.57 8.14
N LYS A 105 15.80 -10.99 8.08
CA LYS A 105 16.63 -11.20 9.25
C LYS A 105 18.11 -11.09 8.86
N GLU A 106 18.77 -10.01 9.33
CA GLU A 106 20.18 -9.77 8.97
C GLU A 106 20.41 -9.83 7.45
N ASN A 107 21.16 -10.83 6.97
CA ASN A 107 21.45 -11.05 5.54
C ASN A 107 20.49 -12.06 4.89
N PHE A 108 19.39 -12.40 5.54
CA PHE A 108 18.40 -13.33 5.03
C PHE A 108 17.11 -12.60 4.67
N ALA A 109 16.61 -12.84 3.46
CA ALA A 109 15.28 -12.42 3.02
C ALA A 109 14.59 -13.57 2.30
N ALA A 110 13.29 -13.72 2.49
CA ALA A 110 12.51 -14.76 1.83
C ALA A 110 11.05 -14.37 1.68
N VAL A 111 10.38 -14.96 0.67
CA VAL A 111 8.93 -15.08 0.64
C VAL A 111 8.53 -16.37 1.37
N MET A 112 7.56 -16.26 2.28
CA MET A 112 7.03 -17.38 3.05
C MET A 112 5.52 -17.49 2.91
N ASP A 113 5.01 -18.72 3.09
CA ASP A 113 3.58 -18.95 3.28
C ASP A 113 3.13 -18.72 4.74
N ASN A 114 1.83 -18.84 4.99
CA ASN A 114 1.23 -18.71 6.32
C ASN A 114 1.73 -19.74 7.34
N SER A 115 2.30 -20.86 6.88
CA SER A 115 2.83 -21.94 7.75
C SER A 115 4.31 -21.78 8.05
N GLY A 116 4.94 -20.68 7.57
CA GLY A 116 6.37 -20.43 7.73
C GLY A 116 7.25 -21.23 6.79
N ASN A 117 6.69 -21.86 5.74
CA ASN A 117 7.49 -22.50 4.71
C ASN A 117 8.06 -21.47 3.75
N ILE A 118 9.34 -21.62 3.41
CA ILE A 118 10.00 -20.76 2.41
C ILE A 118 9.47 -21.13 1.03
N ILE A 119 8.83 -20.16 0.35
CA ILE A 119 8.42 -20.25 -1.05
C ILE A 119 9.60 -19.88 -1.95
N LYS A 120 10.29 -18.79 -1.60
CA LYS A 120 11.46 -18.32 -2.33
C LYS A 120 12.49 -17.74 -1.37
N ASP A 121 13.70 -18.26 -1.43
CA ASP A 121 14.87 -17.66 -0.78
C ASP A 121 15.38 -16.51 -1.67
N LEU A 122 15.45 -15.31 -1.12
CA LEU A 122 15.88 -14.08 -1.78
C LEU A 122 17.26 -13.62 -1.29
N SER A 123 17.96 -14.40 -0.48
CA SER A 123 19.21 -14.00 0.17
C SER A 123 20.41 -13.86 -0.78
N SER A 124 20.34 -14.48 -1.98
CA SER A 124 21.46 -14.53 -2.93
C SER A 124 21.62 -13.27 -3.79
N GLU A 125 20.60 -12.41 -3.86
CA GLU A 125 20.50 -11.33 -4.85
C GLU A 125 20.86 -9.94 -4.28
N ASN A 126 21.37 -9.86 -3.04
CA ASN A 126 21.75 -8.61 -2.38
C ASN A 126 20.68 -7.52 -2.44
N TYR A 127 19.41 -7.88 -2.21
CA TYR A 127 18.33 -6.91 -2.15
C TYR A 127 18.53 -5.93 -0.97
N VAL A 128 18.48 -4.64 -1.26
CA VAL A 128 18.51 -3.55 -0.24
C VAL A 128 17.11 -3.03 0.06
N VAL A 129 16.17 -3.20 -0.87
CA VAL A 129 14.73 -2.92 -0.70
C VAL A 129 13.92 -4.12 -1.16
N LEU A 130 12.91 -4.49 -0.37
CA LEU A 130 11.81 -5.38 -0.75
C LEU A 130 10.54 -4.79 -0.12
N TYR A 131 9.67 -4.22 -0.93
CA TYR A 131 8.49 -3.50 -0.48
C TYR A 131 7.23 -3.98 -1.18
N PRO A 132 6.23 -4.54 -0.45
CA PRO A 132 4.94 -4.87 -1.02
C PRO A 132 4.20 -3.60 -1.49
N VAL A 133 3.87 -3.52 -2.78
CA VAL A 133 3.18 -2.37 -3.38
C VAL A 133 1.67 -2.56 -3.54
N GLY A 134 1.14 -3.71 -3.09
CA GLY A 134 -0.26 -4.10 -3.25
C GLY A 134 -0.49 -5.03 -4.44
N ASN A 135 -1.72 -5.55 -4.54
CA ASN A 135 -2.13 -6.51 -5.59
C ASN A 135 -1.23 -7.74 -5.75
N GLY A 136 -0.48 -8.10 -4.70
CA GLY A 136 0.41 -9.26 -4.72
C GLY A 136 1.77 -9.02 -5.39
N TYR A 137 2.16 -7.76 -5.60
CA TYR A 137 3.46 -7.41 -6.17
C TYR A 137 4.42 -6.86 -5.12
N ILE A 138 5.71 -7.07 -5.39
CA ILE A 138 6.83 -6.63 -4.56
C ILE A 138 7.74 -5.76 -5.42
N GLN A 139 7.96 -4.52 -5.04
CA GLN A 139 9.03 -3.70 -5.60
C GLN A 139 10.34 -4.07 -4.91
N TYR A 140 11.40 -4.20 -5.67
CA TYR A 140 12.73 -4.49 -5.15
C TYR A 140 13.80 -3.53 -5.68
N GLU A 141 14.88 -3.40 -4.93
CA GLU A 141 16.11 -2.74 -5.32
C GLU A 141 17.31 -3.57 -4.82
N THR A 142 18.39 -3.63 -5.60
CA THR A 142 19.63 -4.31 -5.26
C THR A 142 20.74 -3.31 -4.92
N ASP A 143 21.80 -3.77 -4.30
CA ASP A 143 23.02 -2.99 -4.02
C ASP A 143 23.81 -2.55 -5.27
N SER A 144 23.43 -3.06 -6.45
CA SER A 144 23.99 -2.69 -7.75
C SER A 144 23.07 -1.76 -8.56
N ASP A 145 22.17 -1.03 -7.89
CA ASP A 145 21.23 -0.08 -8.49
C ASP A 145 20.30 -0.72 -9.54
N GLN A 146 20.03 -2.03 -9.45
CA GLN A 146 18.96 -2.66 -10.22
C GLN A 146 17.67 -2.61 -9.43
N TRP A 147 16.56 -2.27 -10.07
CA TRP A 147 15.25 -2.30 -9.43
C TRP A 147 14.16 -2.83 -10.36
N GLY A 148 13.02 -3.16 -9.82
CA GLY A 148 11.88 -3.67 -10.58
C GLY A 148 10.82 -4.28 -9.69
N PHE A 149 10.07 -5.23 -10.27
CA PHE A 149 8.97 -5.89 -9.59
C PHE A 149 9.12 -7.41 -9.60
N MET A 150 8.57 -8.03 -8.55
CA MET A 150 8.34 -9.47 -8.43
C MET A 150 6.85 -9.74 -8.23
N ASP A 151 6.42 -10.94 -8.55
CA ASP A 151 5.12 -11.45 -8.12
C ASP A 151 5.14 -11.86 -6.63
N SER A 152 3.99 -12.33 -6.13
CA SER A 152 3.82 -12.73 -4.73
C SER A 152 4.65 -13.93 -4.32
N ASP A 153 5.15 -14.73 -5.26
CA ASP A 153 6.02 -15.87 -5.01
C ASP A 153 7.52 -15.51 -5.12
N GLY A 154 7.85 -14.25 -5.37
CA GLY A 154 9.21 -13.75 -5.50
C GLY A 154 9.85 -14.02 -6.86
N THR A 155 9.02 -14.26 -7.91
CA THR A 155 9.51 -14.36 -9.28
C THR A 155 9.70 -12.97 -9.87
N VAL A 156 10.89 -12.65 -10.37
CA VAL A 156 11.19 -11.36 -10.99
C VAL A 156 10.38 -11.20 -12.28
N LEU A 157 9.59 -10.13 -12.36
CA LEU A 157 8.79 -9.73 -13.52
C LEU A 157 9.48 -8.69 -14.37
N SER A 158 10.19 -7.75 -13.73
CA SER A 158 10.97 -6.71 -14.39
C SER A 158 12.26 -6.42 -13.63
N CYS A 159 13.28 -5.96 -14.36
CA CYS A 159 14.55 -5.53 -13.82
C CYS A 159 15.13 -4.43 -14.72
N VAL A 160 15.36 -3.25 -14.17
CA VAL A 160 15.90 -2.09 -14.88
C VAL A 160 17.10 -1.50 -14.15
N ASP A 161 17.98 -0.84 -14.90
CA ASP A 161 19.13 -0.12 -14.39
C ASP A 161 18.67 1.21 -13.79
N GLY A 162 18.79 1.39 -12.48
CA GLY A 162 18.39 2.60 -11.75
C GLY A 162 19.22 3.84 -12.13
N ASN A 163 20.40 3.67 -12.75
CA ASN A 163 21.14 4.79 -13.31
C ASN A 163 20.54 5.35 -14.60
N LYS A 164 19.61 4.62 -15.23
CA LYS A 164 18.94 5.03 -16.48
C LYS A 164 17.47 5.35 -16.27
N ILE A 165 16.80 4.59 -15.40
CA ILE A 165 15.37 4.71 -15.14
C ILE A 165 15.18 4.68 -13.63
N GLN A 166 14.67 5.76 -13.07
CA GLN A 166 14.35 5.84 -11.65
C GLN A 166 12.86 5.97 -11.43
N PRO A 167 12.31 5.38 -10.36
CA PRO A 167 10.97 5.74 -9.94
C PRO A 167 10.98 7.22 -9.55
N ASP A 168 9.96 7.97 -9.95
CA ASP A 168 9.78 9.33 -9.45
C ASP A 168 9.75 9.28 -7.92
N SER A 169 10.42 10.21 -7.27
CA SER A 169 10.51 10.31 -5.81
C SER A 169 9.14 10.42 -5.12
N PHE A 170 8.12 10.81 -5.86
CA PHE A 170 6.71 10.84 -5.45
C PHE A 170 5.87 9.76 -6.16
N GLY A 171 6.51 8.93 -7.00
CA GLY A 171 5.85 7.92 -7.80
C GLY A 171 5.07 6.93 -6.94
N GLN A 172 3.77 6.85 -7.17
CA GLN A 172 2.91 5.89 -6.52
C GLN A 172 2.62 4.74 -7.47
N TYR A 173 2.78 3.51 -6.97
CA TYR A 173 2.30 2.34 -7.68
C TYR A 173 0.77 2.36 -7.72
N SER A 174 0.20 2.34 -8.91
CA SER A 174 -1.24 2.25 -9.12
C SER A 174 -1.58 1.51 -10.40
N GLU A 175 -2.54 0.61 -10.34
CA GLU A 175 -3.06 -0.17 -11.49
C GLU A 175 -1.99 -0.92 -12.30
N GLY A 176 -0.90 -1.32 -11.66
CA GLY A 176 0.23 -2.00 -12.30
C GLY A 176 1.31 -1.06 -12.82
N TRP A 177 1.14 0.25 -12.74
CA TRP A 177 2.07 1.26 -13.19
C TRP A 177 2.74 2.00 -12.04
N ILE A 178 4.00 2.39 -12.25
CA ILE A 178 4.73 3.33 -11.40
C ILE A 178 5.24 4.49 -12.25
N GLU A 179 5.21 5.69 -11.71
CA GLU A 179 5.78 6.87 -12.36
C GLU A 179 7.30 6.78 -12.36
N ILE A 180 7.93 7.11 -13.49
CA ILE A 180 9.38 7.05 -13.70
C ILE A 180 9.92 8.30 -14.36
N GLU A 181 11.23 8.53 -14.15
CA GLU A 181 12.04 9.51 -14.87
C GLU A 181 13.19 8.80 -15.61
N MET A 182 13.40 9.18 -16.87
CA MET A 182 14.49 8.69 -17.72
C MET A 182 15.70 9.59 -17.53
N MET A 183 16.75 9.09 -16.87
CA MET A 183 17.89 9.89 -16.41
C MET A 183 18.72 10.52 -17.53
N GLU A 184 18.75 9.91 -18.72
CA GLU A 184 19.51 10.42 -19.85
C GLU A 184 18.76 11.49 -20.65
N THR A 185 17.43 11.41 -20.72
CA THR A 185 16.58 12.27 -21.55
C THR A 185 15.74 13.25 -20.76
N GLU A 186 15.70 13.09 -19.43
CA GLU A 186 14.81 13.82 -18.50
C GLU A 186 13.31 13.66 -18.87
N GLU A 187 12.98 12.63 -19.63
CA GLU A 187 11.60 12.29 -19.95
C GLU A 187 10.92 11.68 -18.71
N VAL A 188 9.69 12.09 -18.49
CA VAL A 188 8.82 11.46 -17.49
C VAL A 188 7.91 10.45 -18.15
N GLY A 189 7.46 9.48 -17.38
CA GLY A 189 6.57 8.44 -17.89
C GLY A 189 6.18 7.43 -16.83
N TYR A 190 5.93 6.22 -17.28
CA TYR A 190 5.46 5.13 -16.46
C TYR A 190 6.18 3.84 -16.82
N MET A 191 6.39 2.97 -15.83
CA MET A 191 6.80 1.59 -16.05
C MET A 191 5.72 0.65 -15.50
N TYR A 192 5.31 -0.29 -16.32
CA TYR A 192 4.43 -1.37 -15.89
C TYR A 192 5.23 -2.45 -15.14
N ILE A 193 4.56 -3.25 -14.33
CA ILE A 193 5.20 -4.31 -13.52
C ILE A 193 6.05 -5.30 -14.32
N ASP A 194 5.75 -5.51 -15.61
CA ASP A 194 6.52 -6.39 -16.50
C ASP A 194 7.72 -5.69 -17.17
N GLY A 195 7.97 -4.41 -16.83
CA GLY A 195 9.05 -3.61 -17.40
C GLY A 195 8.68 -2.86 -18.68
N THR A 196 7.44 -2.92 -19.13
CA THR A 196 6.96 -2.10 -20.27
C THR A 196 7.01 -0.63 -19.88
N ILE A 197 7.68 0.20 -20.71
CA ILE A 197 7.86 1.63 -20.49
C ILE A 197 6.95 2.42 -21.41
N LEU A 198 6.28 3.43 -20.83
CA LEU A 198 5.48 4.42 -21.50
C LEU A 198 6.01 5.80 -21.13
N SER A 199 6.77 6.44 -22.02
CA SER A 199 7.32 7.77 -21.81
C SER A 199 7.11 8.65 -23.05
N SER A 200 7.19 9.97 -22.88
CA SER A 200 7.09 10.91 -23.98
C SER A 200 7.80 12.24 -23.67
N THR A 201 8.55 12.77 -24.63
CA THR A 201 9.11 14.13 -24.60
C THR A 201 8.04 15.21 -24.56
N GLU A 202 6.79 14.88 -24.89
CA GLU A 202 5.67 15.82 -24.84
C GLU A 202 5.15 16.05 -23.41
N TRP A 203 5.53 15.20 -22.45
CA TRP A 203 5.06 15.26 -21.06
C TRP A 203 6.11 15.93 -20.16
N GLY A 204 5.68 16.91 -19.38
CA GLY A 204 6.53 17.56 -18.40
C GLY A 204 6.31 17.08 -16.97
N GLN A 205 5.15 16.50 -16.71
CA GLN A 205 4.80 15.86 -15.43
C GLN A 205 3.74 14.80 -15.64
N THR A 206 3.70 13.84 -14.74
CA THR A 206 2.72 12.74 -14.69
C THR A 206 1.98 12.72 -13.38
N LYS A 207 0.87 11.99 -13.31
CA LYS A 207 0.18 11.56 -12.09
C LYS A 207 -0.18 10.09 -12.21
N PRO A 208 -0.37 9.39 -11.07
CA PRO A 208 -0.68 7.97 -11.09
C PRO A 208 -1.88 7.62 -11.97
N PHE A 209 -1.87 6.42 -12.55
CA PHE A 209 -3.06 5.87 -13.19
C PHE A 209 -4.17 5.64 -12.17
N SER A 210 -5.38 6.00 -12.54
CA SER A 210 -6.58 5.72 -11.75
C SER A 210 -7.78 5.59 -12.68
N GLN A 211 -8.56 4.52 -12.53
CA GLN A 211 -9.69 4.17 -13.40
C GLN A 211 -9.28 4.04 -14.89
N GLY A 212 -8.07 3.51 -15.13
CA GLY A 212 -7.50 3.29 -16.46
C GLY A 212 -6.94 4.53 -17.16
N LEU A 213 -6.94 5.69 -16.51
CA LEU A 213 -6.47 6.97 -17.05
C LEU A 213 -5.45 7.63 -16.13
N ALA A 214 -4.51 8.35 -16.71
CA ALA A 214 -3.51 9.15 -15.98
C ALA A 214 -3.47 10.59 -16.47
N ALA A 215 -3.33 11.54 -15.57
CA ALA A 215 -3.17 12.95 -15.97
C ALA A 215 -1.71 13.24 -16.31
N VAL A 216 -1.47 13.93 -17.43
CA VAL A 216 -0.15 14.38 -17.88
C VAL A 216 -0.15 15.88 -18.19
N LEU A 217 0.94 16.56 -17.83
CA LEU A 217 1.18 17.96 -18.19
C LEU A 217 1.85 18.01 -19.56
N LEU A 218 1.26 18.69 -20.51
CA LEU A 218 1.80 18.85 -21.85
C LEU A 218 2.85 19.97 -21.90
N ASN A 219 4.05 19.67 -22.36
CA ASN A 219 5.13 20.66 -22.52
C ASN A 219 4.78 21.76 -23.51
N SER A 220 4.02 21.44 -24.56
CA SER A 220 3.66 22.39 -25.63
C SER A 220 2.70 23.49 -25.20
N THR A 221 1.78 23.18 -24.27
CA THR A 221 0.72 24.13 -23.86
C THR A 221 0.79 24.55 -22.40
N GLY A 222 1.56 23.79 -21.57
CA GLY A 222 1.59 23.95 -20.12
C GLY A 222 0.25 23.57 -19.46
N LYS A 223 -0.57 22.77 -20.14
CA LYS A 223 -1.88 22.32 -19.67
C LYS A 223 -1.91 20.82 -19.46
N TRP A 224 -2.87 20.39 -18.68
CA TRP A 224 -3.10 18.98 -18.34
C TRP A 224 -4.17 18.37 -19.22
N THR A 225 -3.96 17.12 -19.60
CA THR A 225 -4.96 16.23 -20.19
C THR A 225 -4.86 14.85 -19.53
N HIS A 226 -5.74 13.91 -19.90
CA HIS A 226 -5.60 12.52 -19.47
C HIS A 226 -5.21 11.65 -20.67
N ILE A 227 -4.44 10.62 -20.36
CA ILE A 227 -4.01 9.58 -21.31
C ILE A 227 -4.52 8.21 -20.85
N THR A 228 -4.66 7.30 -21.81
CA THR A 228 -4.94 5.88 -21.59
C THR A 228 -3.64 5.14 -21.24
N GLN A 229 -3.76 3.88 -20.83
CA GLN A 229 -2.62 2.99 -20.58
C GLN A 229 -1.77 2.69 -21.84
N ASN A 230 -2.24 3.06 -23.03
CA ASN A 230 -1.47 2.99 -24.27
C ASN A 230 -0.74 4.32 -24.61
N GLY A 231 -0.87 5.35 -23.77
CA GLY A 231 -0.28 6.67 -24.01
C GLY A 231 -1.07 7.57 -24.94
N GLU A 232 -2.24 7.15 -25.40
CA GLU A 232 -3.10 7.96 -26.25
C GLU A 232 -3.91 8.94 -25.41
N ARG A 233 -4.18 10.15 -25.94
CA ARG A 233 -5.09 11.08 -25.28
C ARG A 233 -6.48 10.45 -25.14
N ALA A 234 -7.04 10.52 -23.93
CA ALA A 234 -8.39 10.05 -23.68
C ALA A 234 -9.46 10.95 -24.33
N TYR A 235 -9.12 12.23 -24.52
CA TYR A 235 -9.96 13.27 -25.12
C TYR A 235 -9.12 14.48 -25.55
N ASP A 236 -9.69 15.41 -26.32
CA ASP A 236 -8.97 16.57 -26.87
C ASP A 236 -8.85 17.77 -25.92
N GLN A 237 -9.68 17.85 -24.87
CA GLN A 237 -9.72 18.97 -23.96
C GLN A 237 -8.45 19.06 -23.11
N GLU A 238 -8.00 20.28 -22.85
CA GLU A 238 -6.87 20.60 -21.99
C GLU A 238 -7.29 21.57 -20.87
N TRP A 239 -6.75 21.34 -19.68
CA TRP A 239 -7.13 22.03 -18.45
C TRP A 239 -5.91 22.66 -17.77
N ASP A 240 -6.09 23.72 -17.00
CA ASP A 240 -4.99 24.31 -16.23
C ASP A 240 -4.58 23.41 -15.04
N SER A 241 -5.46 22.51 -14.62
CA SER A 241 -5.14 21.41 -13.70
C SER A 241 -6.14 20.27 -13.86
N CYS A 242 -5.66 19.04 -13.79
CA CYS A 242 -6.46 17.82 -13.71
C CYS A 242 -6.15 17.06 -12.42
N GLY A 243 -7.18 16.52 -11.77
CA GLY A 243 -7.05 15.49 -10.73
C GLY A 243 -7.00 14.08 -11.34
N GLU A 244 -6.73 13.10 -10.49
CA GLU A 244 -6.94 11.69 -10.80
C GLU A 244 -8.43 11.38 -10.91
N PHE A 245 -8.78 10.35 -11.67
CA PHE A 245 -10.15 9.86 -11.69
C PHE A 245 -10.43 9.07 -10.41
N ILE A 246 -11.57 9.36 -9.78
CA ILE A 246 -12.09 8.62 -8.63
C ILE A 246 -13.45 8.04 -8.99
N LEU A 247 -13.81 6.91 -8.36
CA LEU A 247 -15.12 6.31 -8.59
C LEU A 247 -16.20 7.19 -7.93
N GLY A 248 -17.05 7.80 -8.76
CA GLY A 248 -18.25 8.53 -8.34
C GLY A 248 -19.48 7.63 -8.34
N VAL A 249 -20.64 8.20 -8.02
CA VAL A 249 -21.93 7.46 -7.97
C VAL A 249 -22.36 6.97 -9.35
N ASP A 250 -22.14 7.79 -10.40
CA ASP A 250 -22.57 7.51 -11.76
C ASP A 250 -21.38 7.10 -12.68
N GLY A 251 -20.25 6.75 -12.11
CA GLY A 251 -19.03 6.36 -12.83
C GLY A 251 -17.81 7.18 -12.42
N PRO A 252 -16.63 6.93 -13.05
CA PRO A 252 -15.41 7.65 -12.74
C PRO A 252 -15.50 9.12 -13.07
N VAL A 253 -15.01 9.98 -12.17
CA VAL A 253 -14.99 11.45 -12.34
C VAL A 253 -13.62 12.00 -11.94
N ALA A 254 -13.16 13.03 -12.64
CA ALA A 254 -11.97 13.78 -12.27
C ALA A 254 -12.29 15.26 -12.06
N ARG A 255 -11.67 15.87 -11.07
CA ARG A 255 -11.76 17.33 -10.88
C ARG A 255 -10.82 18.02 -11.86
N VAL A 256 -11.34 19.06 -12.52
CA VAL A 256 -10.55 19.92 -13.42
C VAL A 256 -10.65 21.38 -12.99
N ILE A 257 -9.61 22.14 -13.32
CA ILE A 257 -9.56 23.59 -13.10
C ILE A 257 -9.26 24.26 -14.43
N GLN A 258 -10.02 25.33 -14.73
CA GLN A 258 -9.82 26.20 -15.87
C GLN A 258 -9.61 27.63 -15.38
N LYS A 259 -8.53 28.29 -15.85
CA LYS A 259 -8.28 29.69 -15.64
C LYS A 259 -9.01 30.48 -16.71
N MET A 260 -9.76 31.50 -16.30
CA MET A 260 -10.51 32.38 -17.18
C MET A 260 -9.66 33.61 -17.55
N ASP A 261 -10.06 34.37 -18.60
CA ASP A 261 -9.36 35.57 -19.10
C ASP A 261 -9.17 36.64 -18.02
N ASN A 262 -10.11 36.75 -17.08
CA ASN A 262 -10.05 37.67 -15.94
C ASN A 262 -9.18 37.16 -14.78
N GLN A 263 -8.42 36.07 -14.97
CA GLN A 263 -7.62 35.34 -13.98
C GLN A 263 -8.40 34.61 -12.89
N ASP A 264 -9.73 34.64 -12.89
CA ASP A 264 -10.53 33.81 -12.03
C ASP A 264 -10.30 32.32 -12.35
N ARG A 265 -10.29 31.50 -11.32
CA ARG A 265 -10.21 30.06 -11.48
C ARG A 265 -11.59 29.46 -11.29
N LYS A 266 -12.00 28.62 -12.22
CA LYS A 266 -13.21 27.84 -12.10
C LYS A 266 -12.86 26.36 -12.03
N PHE A 267 -13.64 25.59 -11.31
CA PHE A 267 -13.49 24.13 -11.24
C PHE A 267 -14.75 23.44 -11.76
N GLY A 268 -14.58 22.23 -12.21
CA GLY A 268 -15.65 21.34 -12.62
C GLY A 268 -15.23 19.89 -12.44
N TYR A 269 -16.14 19.00 -12.77
CA TYR A 269 -15.90 17.58 -12.83
C TYR A 269 -16.16 17.08 -14.24
N ILE A 270 -15.31 16.18 -14.71
CA ILE A 270 -15.42 15.57 -16.03
C ILE A 270 -15.62 14.07 -15.91
N ASP A 271 -16.26 13.47 -16.90
CA ASP A 271 -16.28 12.04 -17.12
C ASP A 271 -14.99 11.56 -17.84
N ILE A 272 -14.87 10.25 -18.09
CA ILE A 272 -13.71 9.65 -18.77
C ILE A 272 -13.54 10.09 -20.23
N HIS A 273 -14.56 10.74 -20.82
CA HIS A 273 -14.54 11.28 -22.18
C HIS A 273 -14.23 12.78 -22.20
N GLY A 274 -13.93 13.38 -21.04
CA GLY A 274 -13.63 14.80 -20.90
C GLY A 274 -14.85 15.73 -20.88
N ASN A 275 -16.07 15.17 -20.81
CA ASN A 275 -17.30 15.98 -20.77
C ASN A 275 -17.53 16.54 -19.37
N LEU A 276 -17.78 17.86 -19.29
CA LEU A 276 -18.17 18.51 -18.04
C LEU A 276 -19.54 18.03 -17.56
N LEU A 277 -19.62 17.52 -16.33
CA LEU A 277 -20.85 16.97 -15.76
C LEU A 277 -21.83 18.06 -15.30
N ASN A 278 -21.35 19.16 -14.70
CA ASN A 278 -22.19 20.22 -14.11
C ASN A 278 -21.73 21.66 -14.48
N GLY A 279 -20.96 21.82 -15.57
CA GLY A 279 -20.36 23.10 -15.92
C GLY A 279 -19.24 23.53 -14.93
N LEU A 280 -18.66 24.71 -15.18
CA LEU A 280 -17.61 25.28 -14.33
C LEU A 280 -18.21 26.21 -13.27
N SER A 281 -17.84 26.00 -12.02
CA SER A 281 -18.25 26.79 -10.86
C SER A 281 -17.10 27.68 -10.36
N SER A 282 -17.40 28.84 -9.77
CA SER A 282 -16.40 29.69 -9.12
C SER A 282 -15.80 28.97 -7.89
N MET A 283 -14.51 29.18 -7.65
CA MET A 283 -13.81 28.63 -6.49
C MET A 283 -14.14 29.43 -5.23
#